data_d29fcfb37ee68485dda1f3e0d7ee27f6
#
_entry.id   d29fcfb37ee68485dda1f3e0d7ee27f6
#
_cell.length_a   1.000
_cell.length_b   1.000
_cell.length_c   1.000
_cell.angle_alpha   90.00
_cell.angle_beta   90.00
_cell.angle_gamma   90.00
#
_symmetry.space_group_name_H-M   'P 1'
#
loop_
_entity.id
_entity.type
_entity.pdbx_description
1 polymer ?
#
loop_
_entity_poly.entity_id
_entity_poly.type
_entity_poly.pdbx_seq_one_letter_code
_entity_poly.pdbx_strand_id
1 'polypeptide(L)'
;MQGRGHRPFFECSAQPIVSLRTNELNGAVFLPSGVDSATVQNLFLRMKRPLRSLFALPAFVLAGALTITPLFARSDMNDVEQSVGRLLEEGHYTHHPLNDEVSQKFLKTYLELLDFSHLFFTQADVDALTSKYGVWLDDAVLLKDLKPAYEIYALYTKRVDDRVAKIKEQLNQPPDFKNDATIELSRQKAPWPKDEAEADAIWHGRIASELLQEHLSEHPIEPGPKLIAKRYDRLARNVHEQDKDEQVKLFLDALAQAYDPHSEYLSKADLKNFSINMGLSLVGIGAMLRTEDGYAKIESLVPGGPAQTDGRLKVGDRITAVGQGNGEFTDVRDMRLDKVVEQIRGKKGTKVRLLVIPADSPDPSKRKTVELVRDEIKLKDQEARADIIIKKNEAGEPVKLGWITLPSFYADMDRHQKSTTKDVLQLLKRLKKENISGLIVDLRHNGGGSLEEAIALTGLFLKSGPIVQTKGSNGNIVVSSDPDPGIAYTGPMIVLTSRQSASASEIFAAALQDYGRAVVVGDKNTFGKGTVQTILEIGRFTSLLGSRSQEDGALKLTIQKFYRVAGGSTQLHGVA
;
A
#
# COMPACT_ATOMS: atom_id res chain seq x y z
N MET A 1 -48.15 -1.11 -7.70
CA MET A 1 -47.80 0.30 -7.49
C MET A 1 -46.50 0.36 -6.71
N GLN A 2 -45.51 1.04 -7.26
CA GLN A 2 -44.21 1.46 -6.68
C GLN A 2 -43.31 0.34 -6.15
N GLY A 3 -42.30 -0.12 -6.78
CA GLY A 3 -41.08 0.49 -7.24
C GLY A 3 -40.06 0.58 -6.10
N ARG A 4 -39.34 -0.55 -5.71
CA ARG A 4 -38.18 -0.50 -4.83
C ARG A 4 -36.94 -0.74 -5.68
N GLY A 5 -36.11 0.34 -5.77
CA GLY A 5 -34.85 0.31 -6.45
C GLY A 5 -33.82 -0.55 -5.70
N HIS A 6 -33.22 -1.46 -6.42
CA HIS A 6 -32.04 -2.20 -5.97
C HIS A 6 -30.84 -1.26 -5.89
N ARG A 7 -30.18 -1.23 -4.74
CA ARG A 7 -28.81 -0.72 -4.57
C ARG A 7 -27.87 -1.90 -4.77
N PRO A 8 -26.87 -1.82 -5.63
CA PRO A 8 -25.83 -2.83 -5.68
C PRO A 8 -24.88 -2.67 -4.49
N PHE A 9 -24.68 -3.75 -3.77
CA PHE A 9 -23.58 -3.89 -2.82
C PHE A 9 -22.27 -3.91 -3.61
N PHE A 10 -21.40 -2.95 -3.35
CA PHE A 10 -20.02 -3.02 -3.81
C PHE A 10 -19.20 -3.83 -2.80
N GLU A 11 -18.88 -5.06 -3.18
CA GLU A 11 -17.79 -5.80 -2.56
C GLU A 11 -16.48 -5.06 -2.79
N CYS A 12 -15.84 -4.66 -1.70
CA CYS A 12 -14.47 -4.15 -1.71
C CYS A 12 -13.53 -5.36 -1.76
N SER A 13 -13.34 -5.93 -2.96
CA SER A 13 -12.26 -6.90 -3.17
C SER A 13 -10.95 -6.13 -3.23
N ALA A 14 -10.12 -6.28 -2.20
CA ALA A 14 -8.73 -5.87 -2.24
C ALA A 14 -8.03 -6.67 -3.34
N GLN A 15 -7.76 -6.05 -4.49
CA GLN A 15 -6.92 -6.64 -5.52
C GLN A 15 -5.45 -6.34 -5.21
N PRO A 16 -4.56 -7.33 -5.24
CA PRO A 16 -3.14 -7.11 -5.14
C PRO A 16 -2.63 -6.46 -6.42
N ILE A 17 -2.06 -5.28 -6.30
CA ILE A 17 -1.38 -4.59 -7.40
C ILE A 17 0.01 -5.16 -7.56
N VAL A 18 0.30 -5.59 -8.77
CA VAL A 18 1.54 -6.23 -9.18
C VAL A 18 2.51 -5.21 -9.81
N SER A 19 3.67 -5.15 -9.36
CA SER A 19 4.94 -4.47 -9.39
C SER A 19 5.80 -4.40 -10.65
N LEU A 20 6.89 -3.64 -10.71
CA LEU A 20 8.37 -3.80 -10.93
C LEU A 20 9.07 -2.61 -11.59
N ARG A 21 10.26 -2.40 -11.51
CA ARG A 21 11.67 -2.55 -11.21
C ARG A 21 12.56 -1.34 -11.54
N THR A 22 13.69 -1.42 -10.98
CA THR A 22 14.93 -0.71 -10.79
C THR A 22 15.81 -0.47 -12.02
N ASN A 23 16.69 0.53 -12.02
CA ASN A 23 18.14 0.43 -11.87
C ASN A 23 18.83 1.80 -11.72
N GLU A 24 19.70 1.81 -10.71
CA GLU A 24 20.99 2.47 -10.55
C GLU A 24 21.24 3.87 -11.12
N LEU A 25 21.48 4.84 -10.25
CA LEU A 25 22.70 5.59 -9.97
C LEU A 25 22.41 6.93 -9.26
N ASN A 26 23.23 7.20 -8.25
CA ASN A 26 23.41 8.46 -7.54
C ASN A 26 22.25 8.96 -6.66
N GLY A 27 22.35 8.52 -5.40
CA GLY A 27 21.51 8.96 -4.32
C GLY A 27 21.67 10.41 -3.95
N ALA A 28 20.73 11.17 -4.37
CA ALA A 28 20.33 12.38 -3.67
C ALA A 28 19.19 12.01 -2.72
N VAL A 29 19.26 12.48 -1.48
CA VAL A 29 18.13 12.48 -0.56
C VAL A 29 17.12 13.43 -1.18
N PHE A 30 16.03 12.89 -1.74
CA PHE A 30 14.90 13.71 -2.12
C PHE A 30 14.17 14.11 -0.84
N LEU A 31 14.48 15.31 -0.38
CA LEU A 31 13.62 16.05 0.53
C LEU A 31 12.62 16.80 -0.35
N PRO A 32 11.32 16.73 -0.09
CA PRO A 32 10.37 17.66 -0.67
C PRO A 32 10.87 19.09 -0.48
N SER A 33 10.71 19.94 -1.48
CA SER A 33 11.01 21.35 -1.34
C SER A 33 10.20 21.90 -0.16
N GLY A 34 10.87 22.26 0.95
CA GLY A 34 10.21 22.67 2.19
C GLY A 34 10.45 21.75 3.40
N VAL A 35 11.07 20.59 3.22
CA VAL A 35 11.62 19.83 4.34
C VAL A 35 12.98 20.40 4.68
N ASP A 36 13.13 20.90 5.92
CA ASP A 36 14.40 21.43 6.40
C ASP A 36 15.47 20.33 6.36
N SER A 37 16.43 20.49 5.44
CA SER A 37 17.58 19.60 5.30
C SER A 37 18.36 19.44 6.62
N ALA A 38 18.27 20.45 7.51
CA ALA A 38 18.88 20.41 8.82
C ALA A 38 18.20 19.40 9.75
N THR A 39 16.91 19.17 9.63
CA THR A 39 16.18 18.18 10.45
C THR A 39 16.63 16.77 10.10
N VAL A 40 16.74 16.43 8.82
CA VAL A 40 17.22 15.10 8.39
C VAL A 40 18.72 14.95 8.62
N GLN A 41 19.52 16.00 8.39
CA GLN A 41 20.97 16.00 8.70
C GLN A 41 21.23 15.90 10.20
N ASN A 42 20.43 16.56 11.05
CA ASN A 42 20.54 16.44 12.50
C ASN A 42 20.16 15.04 13.00
N LEU A 43 19.16 14.39 12.38
CA LEU A 43 18.83 13.00 12.63
C LEU A 43 20.03 12.09 12.31
N PHE A 44 20.71 12.31 11.16
CA PHE A 44 21.93 11.60 10.78
C PHE A 44 23.10 11.84 11.76
N LEU A 45 23.23 13.04 12.28
CA LEU A 45 24.33 13.40 13.19
C LEU A 45 24.12 12.86 14.62
N ARG A 46 22.87 12.83 15.09
CA ARG A 46 22.56 12.27 16.43
C ARG A 46 22.73 10.75 16.47
N MET A 47 22.35 10.04 15.43
CA MET A 47 22.48 8.57 15.35
C MET A 47 23.95 8.09 15.19
N LYS A 48 24.90 8.98 14.86
CA LYS A 48 26.33 8.64 14.68
C LYS A 48 27.21 8.88 15.92
N ARG A 49 26.67 9.13 17.11
CA ARG A 49 27.50 9.26 18.32
C ARG A 49 27.88 7.87 18.85
N PRO A 50 29.16 7.41 18.65
CA PRO A 50 29.61 6.15 19.25
C PRO A 50 29.91 6.36 20.73
N LEU A 51 29.57 5.39 21.57
CA LEU A 51 30.14 5.22 22.89
C LEU A 51 31.66 5.08 22.74
N ARG A 52 32.42 6.06 23.25
CA ARG A 52 33.85 5.94 23.39
C ARG A 52 34.16 4.98 24.54
N SER A 53 34.65 3.78 24.21
CA SER A 53 35.50 3.03 25.14
C SER A 53 36.79 2.64 24.43
N LEU A 54 37.89 3.00 25.06
CA LEU A 54 39.28 2.69 24.72
C LEU A 54 39.50 1.19 24.53
N PHE A 55 40.20 0.81 23.46
CA PHE A 55 41.29 -0.18 23.54
C PHE A 55 42.13 -0.08 22.25
N ALA A 56 43.39 0.26 22.44
CA ALA A 56 44.42 0.22 21.40
C ALA A 56 45.08 -1.16 21.38
N LEU A 57 45.24 -1.77 20.21
CA LEU A 57 46.19 -2.84 19.94
C LEU A 57 46.60 -2.86 18.46
N PRO A 58 47.83 -3.32 18.13
CA PRO A 58 48.56 -2.89 16.96
C PRO A 58 48.30 -3.69 15.67
N ALA A 59 48.60 -3.03 14.55
CA ALA A 59 48.53 -3.53 13.20
C ALA A 59 49.51 -4.70 12.95
N PHE A 60 48.98 -5.79 12.35
CA PHE A 60 49.75 -6.74 11.55
C PHE A 60 49.25 -6.68 10.10
N VAL A 61 50.13 -6.24 9.23
CA VAL A 61 49.93 -6.24 7.77
C VAL A 61 50.20 -7.65 7.26
N LEU A 62 49.17 -8.28 6.72
CA LEU A 62 49.33 -9.45 5.82
C LEU A 62 48.56 -9.14 4.52
N ALA A 63 49.33 -8.83 3.47
CA ALA A 63 48.81 -8.62 2.13
C ALA A 63 48.42 -9.98 1.50
N GLY A 64 47.16 -10.32 1.55
CA GLY A 64 46.54 -11.34 0.75
C GLY A 64 45.47 -10.70 -0.11
N ALA A 65 45.68 -10.61 -1.44
CA ALA A 65 44.65 -10.14 -2.38
C ALA A 65 43.51 -11.15 -2.47
N LEU A 66 42.58 -11.06 -1.53
CA LEU A 66 41.24 -11.63 -1.68
C LEU A 66 40.39 -10.56 -2.38
N THR A 67 39.91 -10.85 -3.57
CA THR A 67 38.85 -10.11 -4.24
C THR A 67 37.58 -10.28 -3.40
N ILE A 68 37.39 -9.38 -2.42
CA ILE A 68 36.13 -9.28 -1.68
C ILE A 68 35.16 -8.58 -2.62
N THR A 69 34.37 -9.35 -3.36
CA THR A 69 33.08 -8.85 -3.84
C THR A 69 32.29 -8.48 -2.60
N PRO A 70 31.83 -7.23 -2.44
CA PRO A 70 30.97 -6.88 -1.33
C PRO A 70 29.66 -7.67 -1.51
N LEU A 71 29.52 -8.77 -0.79
CA LEU A 71 28.23 -9.37 -0.53
C LEU A 71 27.48 -8.34 0.30
N PHE A 72 26.53 -7.62 -0.30
CA PHE A 72 25.58 -6.81 0.45
C PHE A 72 24.68 -7.79 1.23
N ALA A 73 25.13 -8.18 2.41
CA ALA A 73 24.35 -8.96 3.32
C ALA A 73 23.15 -8.11 3.77
N ARG A 74 21.97 -8.68 3.73
CA ARG A 74 20.78 -8.14 4.36
C ARG A 74 21.08 -7.94 5.85
N SER A 75 20.64 -6.82 6.44
CA SER A 75 20.71 -6.60 7.88
C SER A 75 19.86 -7.62 8.63
N ASP A 76 20.23 -7.97 9.85
CA ASP A 76 19.37 -8.76 10.72
C ASP A 76 18.05 -7.99 10.97
N MET A 77 16.91 -8.66 10.95
CA MET A 77 15.61 -8.04 11.21
C MET A 77 15.53 -7.43 12.62
N ASN A 78 16.33 -7.91 13.56
CA ASN A 78 16.50 -7.29 14.87
C ASN A 78 17.16 -5.89 14.79
N ASP A 79 18.10 -5.66 13.84
CA ASP A 79 18.67 -4.34 13.59
C ASP A 79 17.66 -3.40 12.90
N VAL A 80 16.83 -3.96 12.02
CA VAL A 80 15.73 -3.24 11.37
C VAL A 80 14.71 -2.77 12.42
N GLU A 81 14.30 -3.65 13.34
CA GLU A 81 13.39 -3.34 14.44
C GLU A 81 13.87 -2.15 15.27
N GLN A 82 15.09 -2.20 15.78
CA GLN A 82 15.66 -1.10 16.58
C GLN A 82 15.74 0.20 15.77
N SER A 83 16.07 0.11 14.49
CA SER A 83 16.17 1.29 13.62
C SER A 83 14.81 1.93 13.39
N VAL A 84 13.77 1.13 13.19
CA VAL A 84 12.38 1.60 13.08
C VAL A 84 11.95 2.30 14.38
N GLY A 85 12.18 1.69 15.54
CA GLY A 85 11.86 2.30 16.83
C GLY A 85 12.53 3.66 17.04
N ARG A 86 13.84 3.76 16.77
CA ARG A 86 14.57 5.02 16.88
C ARG A 86 14.10 6.08 15.87
N LEU A 87 13.83 5.69 14.64
CA LEU A 87 13.31 6.61 13.63
C LEU A 87 11.93 7.15 13.99
N LEU A 88 11.08 6.33 14.60
CA LEU A 88 9.78 6.76 15.12
C LEU A 88 9.97 7.75 16.30
N GLU A 89 10.81 7.42 17.26
CA GLU A 89 11.07 8.29 18.42
C GLU A 89 11.66 9.64 18.02
N GLU A 90 12.72 9.64 17.18
CA GLU A 90 13.48 10.85 16.83
C GLU A 90 12.94 11.62 15.64
N GLY A 91 12.27 10.94 14.70
CA GLY A 91 11.85 11.51 13.40
C GLY A 91 10.38 11.78 13.24
N HIS A 92 9.52 11.14 14.05
CA HIS A 92 8.08 11.35 13.96
C HIS A 92 7.69 12.78 14.38
N TYR A 93 6.64 13.33 13.78
CA TYR A 93 6.16 14.69 14.04
C TYR A 93 5.95 15.00 15.52
N THR A 94 5.52 14.04 16.31
CA THR A 94 5.24 14.25 17.76
C THR A 94 6.49 14.16 18.62
N HIS A 95 7.58 13.57 18.16
CA HIS A 95 8.75 13.23 18.98
C HIS A 95 8.39 12.53 20.29
N HIS A 96 7.37 11.67 20.24
CA HIS A 96 6.94 10.93 21.41
C HIS A 96 8.01 9.88 21.76
N PRO A 97 8.46 9.80 23.03
CA PRO A 97 9.43 8.78 23.40
C PRO A 97 8.84 7.38 23.26
N LEU A 98 9.68 6.42 22.89
CA LEU A 98 9.35 5.01 22.90
C LEU A 98 9.36 4.54 24.36
N ASN A 99 8.17 4.36 24.96
CA ASN A 99 7.94 4.09 26.37
C ASN A 99 6.73 3.18 26.60
N ASP A 100 6.41 2.89 27.87
CA ASP A 100 5.27 2.04 28.28
C ASP A 100 3.93 2.46 27.62
N GLU A 101 3.68 3.76 27.43
CA GLU A 101 2.45 4.22 26.78
C GLU A 101 2.41 3.79 25.30
N VAL A 102 3.53 3.93 24.60
CA VAL A 102 3.66 3.44 23.22
C VAL A 102 3.60 1.92 23.18
N SER A 103 4.23 1.23 24.14
CA SER A 103 4.19 -0.22 24.29
C SER A 103 2.75 -0.75 24.35
N GLN A 104 1.90 -0.14 25.20
CA GLN A 104 0.48 -0.53 25.33
C GLN A 104 -0.30 -0.30 24.04
N LYS A 105 -0.13 0.83 23.38
CA LYS A 105 -0.75 1.13 22.08
C LYS A 105 -0.27 0.15 21.01
N PHE A 106 1.03 -0.13 21.01
CA PHE A 106 1.67 -1.04 20.07
C PHE A 106 1.09 -2.46 20.21
N LEU A 107 1.04 -3.00 21.41
CA LEU A 107 0.43 -4.31 21.63
C LEU A 107 -1.02 -4.35 21.15
N LYS A 108 -1.81 -3.36 21.56
CA LYS A 108 -3.21 -3.26 21.13
C LYS A 108 -3.33 -3.25 19.61
N THR A 109 -2.56 -2.41 18.94
CA THR A 109 -2.57 -2.29 17.46
C THR A 109 -2.14 -3.61 16.81
N TYR A 110 -1.15 -4.30 17.36
CA TYR A 110 -0.69 -5.59 16.82
C TYR A 110 -1.78 -6.66 16.93
N LEU A 111 -2.47 -6.75 18.06
CA LEU A 111 -3.60 -7.66 18.22
C LEU A 111 -4.76 -7.32 17.27
N GLU A 112 -5.06 -6.04 17.07
CA GLU A 112 -6.09 -5.59 16.12
C GLU A 112 -5.69 -5.85 14.66
N LEU A 113 -4.41 -5.78 14.30
CA LEU A 113 -3.94 -6.14 12.95
C LEU A 113 -4.06 -7.66 12.69
N LEU A 114 -3.83 -8.48 13.70
CA LEU A 114 -3.98 -9.93 13.59
C LEU A 114 -5.44 -10.36 13.59
N ASP A 115 -6.24 -9.80 14.48
CA ASP A 115 -7.65 -10.17 14.70
C ASP A 115 -8.59 -8.93 14.67
N PHE A 116 -8.60 -8.25 13.53
CA PHE A 116 -9.38 -7.03 13.30
C PHE A 116 -10.88 -7.13 13.64
N SER A 117 -11.43 -8.31 13.54
CA SER A 117 -12.86 -8.57 13.82
C SER A 117 -13.11 -9.12 15.21
N HIS A 118 -12.10 -9.26 16.07
CA HIS A 118 -12.18 -9.81 17.43
C HIS A 118 -12.90 -11.16 17.47
N LEU A 119 -12.41 -12.11 16.66
CA LEU A 119 -13.04 -13.41 16.45
C LEU A 119 -12.18 -14.60 16.86
N PHE A 120 -10.86 -14.44 16.91
CA PHE A 120 -9.91 -15.53 17.15
C PHE A 120 -9.35 -15.51 18.57
N PHE A 121 -8.85 -14.36 19.04
CA PHE A 121 -8.43 -14.24 20.45
C PHE A 121 -9.63 -14.23 21.39
N THR A 122 -9.42 -14.67 22.61
CA THR A 122 -10.32 -14.45 23.74
C THR A 122 -9.83 -13.27 24.58
N GLN A 123 -10.68 -12.69 25.43
CA GLN A 123 -10.27 -11.67 26.39
C GLN A 123 -9.17 -12.20 27.33
N ALA A 124 -9.24 -13.47 27.70
CA ALA A 124 -8.20 -14.12 28.53
C ALA A 124 -6.83 -14.15 27.80
N ASP A 125 -6.80 -14.36 26.49
CA ASP A 125 -5.56 -14.28 25.71
C ASP A 125 -5.00 -12.86 25.73
N VAL A 126 -5.87 -11.87 25.48
CA VAL A 126 -5.51 -10.44 25.46
C VAL A 126 -4.99 -9.99 26.82
N ASP A 127 -5.65 -10.40 27.90
CA ASP A 127 -5.22 -10.08 29.28
C ASP A 127 -3.86 -10.71 29.60
N ALA A 128 -3.64 -11.97 29.21
CA ALA A 128 -2.36 -12.65 29.40
C ALA A 128 -1.23 -11.97 28.59
N LEU A 129 -1.48 -11.61 27.35
CA LEU A 129 -0.52 -10.89 26.50
C LEU A 129 -0.26 -9.49 27.03
N THR A 130 -1.28 -8.78 27.51
CA THR A 130 -1.15 -7.46 28.12
C THR A 130 -0.34 -7.51 29.41
N SER A 131 -0.56 -8.51 30.25
CA SER A 131 0.24 -8.72 31.47
C SER A 131 1.70 -9.01 31.16
N LYS A 132 1.97 -9.73 30.06
CA LYS A 132 3.34 -10.14 29.69
C LYS A 132 4.09 -9.07 28.91
N TYR A 133 3.42 -8.38 28.00
CA TYR A 133 4.06 -7.52 26.99
C TYR A 133 3.57 -6.06 27.00
N GLY A 134 2.52 -5.73 27.75
CA GLY A 134 1.89 -4.41 27.69
C GLY A 134 2.82 -3.23 27.97
N VAL A 135 3.84 -3.42 28.80
CA VAL A 135 4.88 -2.42 29.13
C VAL A 135 6.29 -2.90 28.80
N TRP A 136 6.41 -3.87 27.91
CA TRP A 136 7.70 -4.49 27.56
C TRP A 136 8.08 -4.33 26.09
N LEU A 137 7.12 -4.05 25.18
CA LEU A 137 7.42 -4.04 23.75
C LEU A 137 8.37 -2.91 23.34
N ASP A 138 8.35 -1.79 24.03
CA ASP A 138 9.32 -0.69 23.81
C ASP A 138 10.74 -1.13 24.17
N ASP A 139 10.92 -1.79 25.32
CA ASP A 139 12.21 -2.37 25.71
C ASP A 139 12.65 -3.48 24.75
N ALA A 140 11.75 -4.34 24.29
CA ALA A 140 12.04 -5.38 23.31
C ALA A 140 12.61 -4.77 22.02
N VAL A 141 11.98 -3.72 21.48
CA VAL A 141 12.47 -2.98 20.31
C VAL A 141 13.87 -2.41 20.54
N LEU A 142 14.11 -1.79 21.69
CA LEU A 142 15.42 -1.20 22.03
C LEU A 142 16.50 -2.29 22.21
N LEU A 143 16.13 -3.46 22.72
CA LEU A 143 17.00 -4.61 22.96
C LEU A 143 17.14 -5.53 21.74
N LYS A 144 16.47 -5.23 20.63
CA LYS A 144 16.45 -6.03 19.40
C LYS A 144 15.90 -7.45 19.65
N ASP A 145 14.77 -7.56 20.34
CA ASP A 145 14.13 -8.83 20.70
C ASP A 145 12.80 -9.03 19.99
N LEU A 146 12.83 -9.68 18.84
CA LEU A 146 11.65 -10.04 18.05
C LEU A 146 10.84 -11.24 18.63
N LYS A 147 11.22 -11.78 19.77
CA LYS A 147 10.51 -12.90 20.39
C LYS A 147 9.03 -12.60 20.64
N PRO A 148 8.61 -11.40 21.12
CA PRO A 148 7.21 -11.06 21.27
C PRO A 148 6.41 -11.17 19.98
N ALA A 149 6.97 -10.73 18.84
CA ALA A 149 6.33 -10.82 17.53
C ALA A 149 5.96 -12.27 17.20
N TYR A 150 6.93 -13.18 17.36
CA TYR A 150 6.73 -14.59 17.02
C TYR A 150 5.82 -15.31 17.99
N GLU A 151 5.90 -15.04 19.29
CA GLU A 151 5.06 -15.70 20.31
C GLU A 151 3.58 -15.29 20.16
N ILE A 152 3.32 -14.01 19.93
CA ILE A 152 1.94 -13.51 19.71
C ILE A 152 1.39 -14.09 18.41
N TYR A 153 2.19 -14.10 17.34
CA TYR A 153 1.77 -14.69 16.06
C TYR A 153 1.51 -16.20 16.17
N ALA A 154 2.33 -16.93 16.92
CA ALA A 154 2.13 -18.36 17.14
C ALA A 154 0.82 -18.65 17.92
N LEU A 155 0.48 -17.80 18.90
CA LEU A 155 -0.81 -17.91 19.59
C LEU A 155 -1.97 -17.65 18.63
N TYR A 156 -1.87 -16.61 17.78
CA TYR A 156 -2.87 -16.32 16.76
C TYR A 156 -3.07 -17.50 15.81
N THR A 157 -1.98 -18.06 15.28
CA THR A 157 -2.02 -19.25 14.42
C THR A 157 -2.75 -20.40 15.09
N LYS A 158 -2.41 -20.69 16.34
CA LYS A 158 -3.08 -21.73 17.12
C LYS A 158 -4.58 -21.48 17.25
N ARG A 159 -4.98 -20.24 17.55
CA ARG A 159 -6.41 -19.86 17.67
C ARG A 159 -7.17 -20.00 16.35
N VAL A 160 -6.52 -19.68 15.23
CA VAL A 160 -7.09 -19.91 13.89
C VAL A 160 -7.28 -21.41 13.63
N ASP A 161 -6.29 -22.24 13.92
CA ASP A 161 -6.37 -23.68 13.70
C ASP A 161 -7.47 -24.33 14.56
N ASP A 162 -7.50 -24.02 15.87
CA ASP A 162 -8.52 -24.49 16.79
C ASP A 162 -9.93 -24.09 16.28
N ARG A 163 -10.08 -22.87 15.79
CA ARG A 163 -11.35 -22.37 15.27
C ARG A 163 -11.77 -23.06 13.97
N VAL A 164 -10.85 -23.23 13.02
CA VAL A 164 -11.13 -23.90 11.75
C VAL A 164 -11.53 -25.37 11.97
N ALA A 165 -10.92 -26.05 12.94
CA ALA A 165 -11.33 -27.40 13.32
C ALA A 165 -12.80 -27.43 13.81
N LYS A 166 -13.17 -26.53 14.75
CA LYS A 166 -14.55 -26.43 15.27
C LYS A 166 -15.56 -26.06 14.17
N ILE A 167 -15.19 -25.18 13.24
CA ILE A 167 -16.04 -24.83 12.09
C ILE A 167 -16.32 -26.06 11.23
N LYS A 168 -15.32 -26.88 10.93
CA LYS A 168 -15.51 -28.12 10.16
C LYS A 168 -16.43 -29.11 10.86
N GLU A 169 -16.34 -29.24 12.19
CA GLU A 169 -17.26 -30.05 12.98
C GLU A 169 -18.69 -29.54 12.86
N GLN A 170 -18.90 -28.22 12.98
CA GLN A 170 -20.22 -27.60 12.83
C GLN A 170 -20.81 -27.80 11.44
N LEU A 171 -20.01 -27.70 10.38
CA LEU A 171 -20.44 -27.88 8.98
C LEU A 171 -20.91 -29.31 8.66
N ASN A 172 -20.59 -30.31 9.51
CA ASN A 172 -21.12 -31.68 9.38
C ASN A 172 -22.55 -31.83 9.94
N GLN A 173 -23.07 -30.81 10.63
CA GLN A 173 -24.43 -30.82 11.17
C GLN A 173 -25.38 -30.08 10.21
N PRO A 174 -26.65 -30.54 10.07
CA PRO A 174 -27.62 -29.83 9.26
C PRO A 174 -27.92 -28.46 9.89
N PRO A 175 -27.89 -27.36 9.09
CA PRO A 175 -28.18 -26.03 9.62
C PRO A 175 -29.69 -25.90 9.96
N ASP A 176 -29.97 -25.28 11.11
CA ASP A 176 -31.34 -24.87 11.48
C ASP A 176 -31.56 -23.39 11.07
N PHE A 177 -32.36 -23.17 10.03
CA PHE A 177 -32.74 -21.85 9.55
C PHE A 177 -34.13 -21.37 10.05
N LYS A 178 -34.73 -22.10 11.00
CA LYS A 178 -36.09 -21.78 11.47
C LYS A 178 -36.14 -20.99 12.77
N ASN A 179 -35.01 -20.46 13.20
CA ASN A 179 -34.93 -19.66 14.41
C ASN A 179 -34.80 -18.15 14.09
N ASP A 180 -35.18 -17.29 15.03
CA ASP A 180 -35.09 -15.83 14.92
C ASP A 180 -33.76 -15.29 15.46
N ALA A 181 -32.70 -16.10 15.45
CA ALA A 181 -31.38 -15.70 15.94
C ALA A 181 -30.81 -14.54 15.10
N THR A 182 -30.23 -13.58 15.76
CA THR A 182 -29.53 -12.44 15.15
C THR A 182 -28.04 -12.53 15.36
N ILE A 183 -27.27 -12.02 14.40
CA ILE A 183 -25.80 -11.92 14.49
C ILE A 183 -25.35 -10.49 14.35
N GLU A 184 -24.24 -10.16 14.98
CA GLU A 184 -23.54 -8.93 14.76
C GLU A 184 -22.66 -9.05 13.49
N LEU A 185 -23.02 -8.30 12.44
CA LEU A 185 -22.32 -8.39 11.14
C LEU A 185 -20.91 -7.79 11.18
N SER A 186 -20.67 -6.79 12.00
CA SER A 186 -19.36 -6.14 12.15
C SER A 186 -18.95 -6.08 13.61
N ARG A 187 -17.88 -6.78 13.96
CA ARG A 187 -17.37 -6.85 15.33
C ARG A 187 -16.12 -6.01 15.58
N GLN A 188 -15.74 -5.12 14.65
CA GLN A 188 -14.55 -4.28 14.78
C GLN A 188 -14.50 -3.42 16.07
N LYS A 189 -15.66 -3.10 16.62
CA LYS A 189 -15.79 -2.31 17.86
C LYS A 189 -16.31 -3.13 19.05
N ALA A 190 -16.61 -4.40 18.83
CA ALA A 190 -17.04 -5.29 19.89
C ALA A 190 -15.84 -5.72 20.74
N PRO A 191 -16.01 -6.04 22.03
CA PRO A 191 -14.94 -6.66 22.80
C PRO A 191 -14.57 -8.03 22.24
N TRP A 192 -13.37 -8.52 22.55
CA TRP A 192 -13.04 -9.93 22.32
C TRP A 192 -13.98 -10.83 23.13
N PRO A 193 -14.30 -12.03 22.65
CA PRO A 193 -15.07 -12.99 23.42
C PRO A 193 -14.39 -13.23 24.78
N LYS A 194 -15.16 -13.21 25.87
CA LYS A 194 -14.58 -13.35 27.21
C LYS A 194 -13.89 -14.71 27.42
N ASP A 195 -14.46 -15.75 26.76
CA ASP A 195 -14.02 -17.14 26.89
C ASP A 195 -14.36 -17.95 25.61
N GLU A 196 -13.93 -19.20 25.55
CA GLU A 196 -14.18 -20.11 24.45
C GLU A 196 -15.67 -20.36 24.21
N ALA A 197 -16.50 -20.38 25.27
CA ALA A 197 -17.94 -20.63 25.12
C ALA A 197 -18.63 -19.46 24.41
N GLU A 198 -18.30 -18.22 24.72
CA GLU A 198 -18.80 -17.06 24.00
C GLU A 198 -18.26 -17.01 22.57
N ALA A 199 -16.98 -17.32 22.37
CA ALA A 199 -16.40 -17.44 21.04
C ALA A 199 -17.14 -18.48 20.19
N ASP A 200 -17.43 -19.66 20.77
CA ASP A 200 -18.17 -20.73 20.09
C ASP A 200 -19.59 -20.28 19.70
N ALA A 201 -20.28 -19.55 20.58
CA ALA A 201 -21.62 -19.03 20.28
C ALA A 201 -21.59 -18.00 19.13
N ILE A 202 -20.62 -17.07 19.12
CA ILE A 202 -20.44 -16.09 18.05
C ILE A 202 -20.17 -16.80 16.73
N TRP A 203 -19.26 -17.76 16.71
CA TRP A 203 -18.92 -18.52 15.52
C TRP A 203 -20.05 -19.40 15.02
N HIS A 204 -20.82 -20.00 15.94
CA HIS A 204 -21.99 -20.79 15.57
C HIS A 204 -22.99 -19.94 14.77
N GLY A 205 -23.32 -18.75 15.27
CA GLY A 205 -24.21 -17.81 14.58
C GLY A 205 -23.65 -17.36 13.23
N ARG A 206 -22.34 -17.04 13.17
CA ARG A 206 -21.66 -16.62 11.94
C ARG A 206 -21.73 -17.70 10.86
N ILE A 207 -21.37 -18.93 11.18
CA ILE A 207 -21.39 -20.05 10.22
C ILE A 207 -22.84 -20.37 9.80
N ALA A 208 -23.81 -20.29 10.70
CA ALA A 208 -25.23 -20.44 10.34
C ALA A 208 -25.68 -19.36 9.34
N SER A 209 -25.25 -18.12 9.54
CA SER A 209 -25.53 -17.02 8.59
C SER A 209 -24.84 -17.22 7.24
N GLU A 210 -23.58 -17.66 7.22
CA GLU A 210 -22.86 -17.96 5.98
C GLU A 210 -23.53 -19.13 5.22
N LEU A 211 -23.96 -20.17 5.93
CA LEU A 211 -24.72 -21.28 5.35
C LEU A 211 -26.08 -20.82 4.79
N LEU A 212 -26.77 -19.91 5.50
CA LEU A 212 -28.04 -19.35 5.01
C LEU A 212 -27.83 -18.53 3.73
N GLN A 213 -26.78 -17.71 3.67
CA GLN A 213 -26.45 -16.95 2.45
C GLN A 213 -26.18 -17.87 1.26
N GLU A 214 -25.41 -18.94 1.45
CA GLU A 214 -25.16 -19.93 0.38
C GLU A 214 -26.45 -20.71 0.01
N HIS A 215 -27.33 -20.99 0.98
CA HIS A 215 -28.61 -21.64 0.72
C HIS A 215 -29.59 -20.76 -0.08
N LEU A 216 -29.54 -19.44 0.14
CA LEU A 216 -30.38 -18.47 -0.57
C LEU A 216 -29.78 -18.05 -1.92
N SER A 217 -28.59 -18.52 -2.26
CA SER A 217 -27.94 -18.19 -3.55
C SER A 217 -28.71 -18.84 -4.70
N GLU A 218 -29.06 -18.04 -5.71
CA GLU A 218 -29.75 -18.52 -6.92
C GLU A 218 -28.84 -19.38 -7.82
N HIS A 219 -27.53 -19.24 -7.71
CA HIS A 219 -26.55 -19.93 -8.55
C HIS A 219 -25.38 -20.49 -7.69
N PRO A 220 -25.63 -21.51 -6.87
CA PRO A 220 -24.58 -22.09 -6.04
C PRO A 220 -23.52 -22.82 -6.90
N ILE A 221 -22.26 -22.45 -6.76
CA ILE A 221 -21.13 -23.08 -7.48
C ILE A 221 -20.82 -24.47 -6.90
N GLU A 222 -20.95 -24.62 -5.57
CA GLU A 222 -20.73 -25.86 -4.82
C GLU A 222 -21.72 -25.91 -3.63
N PRO A 223 -21.90 -27.08 -2.99
CA PRO A 223 -22.65 -27.15 -1.71
C PRO A 223 -22.08 -26.20 -0.68
N GLY A 224 -22.93 -25.40 -0.02
CA GLY A 224 -22.54 -24.36 0.94
C GLY A 224 -21.53 -24.83 2.00
N PRO A 225 -21.74 -25.97 2.70
CA PRO A 225 -20.78 -26.47 3.69
C PRO A 225 -19.38 -26.70 3.11
N LYS A 226 -19.29 -27.22 1.87
CA LYS A 226 -18.02 -27.46 1.20
C LYS A 226 -17.30 -26.17 0.82
N LEU A 227 -18.07 -25.17 0.34
CA LEU A 227 -17.54 -23.86 -0.03
C LEU A 227 -17.00 -23.13 1.20
N ILE A 228 -17.75 -23.14 2.31
CA ILE A 228 -17.34 -22.52 3.57
C ILE A 228 -16.10 -23.22 4.15
N ALA A 229 -16.06 -24.57 4.16
CA ALA A 229 -14.88 -25.31 4.59
C ALA A 229 -13.63 -24.91 3.81
N LYS A 230 -13.71 -24.83 2.47
CA LYS A 230 -12.60 -24.38 1.62
C LYS A 230 -12.15 -22.94 1.93
N ARG A 231 -13.09 -22.05 2.29
CA ARG A 231 -12.80 -20.66 2.68
C ARG A 231 -11.92 -20.61 3.94
N TYR A 232 -12.30 -21.36 4.96
CA TYR A 232 -11.56 -21.39 6.22
C TYR A 232 -10.27 -22.20 6.13
N ASP A 233 -10.21 -23.26 5.31
CA ASP A 233 -8.95 -23.93 4.98
C ASP A 233 -7.95 -23.00 4.32
N ARG A 234 -8.41 -22.12 3.44
CA ARG A 234 -7.56 -21.11 2.82
C ARG A 234 -7.08 -20.07 3.82
N LEU A 235 -7.95 -19.66 4.75
CA LEU A 235 -7.56 -18.75 5.84
C LEU A 235 -6.43 -19.37 6.68
N ALA A 236 -6.60 -20.60 7.15
CA ALA A 236 -5.56 -21.27 7.93
C ALA A 236 -4.26 -21.40 7.16
N ARG A 237 -4.30 -21.84 5.89
CA ARG A 237 -3.10 -21.87 5.04
C ARG A 237 -2.41 -20.52 4.93
N ASN A 238 -3.16 -19.46 4.66
CA ASN A 238 -2.58 -18.12 4.53
C ASN A 238 -1.86 -17.67 5.81
N VAL A 239 -2.39 -18.03 6.99
CA VAL A 239 -1.75 -17.73 8.28
C VAL A 239 -0.47 -18.55 8.45
N HIS A 240 -0.46 -19.83 8.08
CA HIS A 240 0.73 -20.69 8.15
C HIS A 240 1.81 -20.33 7.12
N GLU A 241 1.43 -19.79 5.96
CA GLU A 241 2.35 -19.42 4.89
C GLU A 241 3.09 -18.10 5.14
N GLN A 242 2.73 -17.35 6.19
CA GLN A 242 3.46 -16.14 6.57
C GLN A 242 4.84 -16.50 7.09
N ASP A 243 5.88 -16.12 6.35
CA ASP A 243 7.25 -16.32 6.79
C ASP A 243 7.63 -15.36 7.94
N LYS A 244 8.80 -15.56 8.54
CA LYS A 244 9.25 -14.75 9.68
C LYS A 244 9.36 -13.26 9.34
N ASP A 245 9.72 -12.92 8.12
CA ASP A 245 9.85 -11.53 7.68
C ASP A 245 8.47 -10.87 7.58
N GLU A 246 7.46 -11.60 7.11
CA GLU A 246 6.09 -11.13 7.04
C GLU A 246 5.46 -10.96 8.44
N GLN A 247 5.78 -11.86 9.39
CA GLN A 247 5.38 -11.72 10.78
C GLN A 247 6.01 -10.47 11.42
N VAL A 248 7.31 -10.25 11.20
CA VAL A 248 8.01 -9.05 11.67
C VAL A 248 7.46 -7.79 11.01
N LYS A 249 7.14 -7.85 9.71
CA LYS A 249 6.50 -6.72 9.03
C LYS A 249 5.21 -6.29 9.74
N LEU A 250 4.32 -7.22 10.06
CA LEU A 250 3.08 -6.91 10.78
C LEU A 250 3.34 -6.29 12.16
N PHE A 251 4.37 -6.78 12.85
CA PHE A 251 4.79 -6.24 14.13
C PHE A 251 5.32 -4.82 14.01
N LEU A 252 6.19 -4.55 13.04
CA LEU A 252 6.73 -3.21 12.79
C LEU A 252 5.66 -2.23 12.26
N ASP A 253 4.68 -2.71 11.50
CA ASP A 253 3.52 -1.92 11.11
C ASP A 253 2.70 -1.50 12.33
N ALA A 254 2.48 -2.41 13.28
CA ALA A 254 1.78 -2.09 14.52
C ALA A 254 2.54 -1.06 15.36
N LEU A 255 3.87 -1.16 15.45
CA LEU A 255 4.72 -0.16 16.11
C LEU A 255 4.58 1.21 15.43
N ALA A 256 4.68 1.28 14.10
CA ALA A 256 4.54 2.53 13.36
C ALA A 256 3.15 3.15 13.57
N GLN A 257 2.09 2.35 13.50
CA GLN A 257 0.71 2.78 13.69
C GLN A 257 0.38 3.16 15.15
N ALA A 258 1.16 2.71 16.13
CA ALA A 258 1.03 3.19 17.51
C ALA A 258 1.37 4.68 17.66
N TYR A 259 2.15 5.26 16.75
CA TYR A 259 2.45 6.68 16.69
C TYR A 259 1.38 7.48 15.94
N ASP A 260 0.98 7.01 14.74
CA ASP A 260 -0.13 7.57 13.96
C ASP A 260 -0.59 6.60 12.85
N PRO A 261 -1.85 6.70 12.39
CA PRO A 261 -2.42 5.75 11.41
C PRO A 261 -1.84 5.86 9.99
N HIS A 262 -0.92 6.77 9.73
CA HIS A 262 -0.32 7.01 8.41
C HIS A 262 1.14 6.60 8.33
N SER A 263 1.79 6.38 9.48
CA SER A 263 3.14 5.82 9.54
C SER A 263 3.08 4.30 9.34
N GLU A 264 4.04 3.74 8.58
CA GLU A 264 4.00 2.37 8.11
C GLU A 264 5.42 1.87 7.81
N TYR A 265 5.74 0.64 8.21
CA TYR A 265 6.94 -0.04 7.76
C TYR A 265 6.69 -0.68 6.40
N LEU A 266 7.44 -0.27 5.41
CA LEU A 266 7.43 -0.84 4.08
C LEU A 266 8.52 -1.91 3.96
N SER A 267 8.14 -3.16 3.80
CA SER A 267 9.09 -4.19 3.38
C SER A 267 9.74 -3.82 2.05
N LYS A 268 10.82 -4.50 1.67
CA LYS A 268 11.43 -4.32 0.35
C LYS A 268 10.41 -4.44 -0.79
N ALA A 269 9.50 -5.39 -0.69
CA ALA A 269 8.44 -5.59 -1.68
C ALA A 269 7.46 -4.43 -1.71
N ASP A 270 7.04 -3.94 -0.53
CA ASP A 270 6.11 -2.81 -0.41
C ASP A 270 6.74 -1.50 -0.89
N LEU A 271 7.99 -1.22 -0.52
CA LEU A 271 8.74 -0.06 -1.01
C LEU A 271 8.81 -0.05 -2.54
N LYS A 272 9.05 -1.20 -3.11
CA LYS A 272 9.10 -1.38 -4.55
C LYS A 272 7.73 -1.17 -5.20
N ASN A 273 6.66 -1.72 -4.62
CA ASN A 273 5.30 -1.50 -5.09
C ASN A 273 4.92 -0.01 -4.97
N PHE A 274 5.31 0.65 -3.88
CA PHE A 274 5.13 2.09 -3.70
C PHE A 274 5.82 2.89 -4.82
N SER A 275 7.10 2.60 -5.11
CA SER A 275 7.86 3.29 -6.16
C SER A 275 7.22 3.10 -7.54
N ILE A 276 6.62 1.94 -7.82
CA ILE A 276 5.93 1.66 -9.07
C ILE A 276 4.63 2.44 -9.19
N ASN A 277 3.83 2.46 -8.13
CA ASN A 277 2.58 3.21 -8.12
C ASN A 277 2.83 4.71 -8.28
N MET A 278 3.92 5.20 -7.69
CA MET A 278 4.32 6.60 -7.85
C MET A 278 4.93 6.89 -9.23
N GLY A 279 5.75 6.01 -9.77
CA GLY A 279 6.42 6.21 -11.06
C GLY A 279 5.63 5.75 -12.27
N LEU A 280 4.49 5.09 -12.10
CA LEU A 280 3.64 4.50 -13.14
C LEU A 280 4.42 3.67 -14.17
N SER A 281 5.49 3.05 -13.73
CA SER A 281 6.32 2.21 -14.59
C SER A 281 6.83 0.99 -13.85
N LEU A 282 6.94 -0.11 -14.56
CA LEU A 282 7.40 -1.38 -14.02
C LEU A 282 8.32 -2.10 -15.01
N VAL A 283 9.28 -2.90 -14.51
CA VAL A 283 10.11 -3.78 -15.36
C VAL A 283 9.66 -5.22 -15.18
N GLY A 284 9.20 -5.88 -16.23
CA GLY A 284 8.71 -7.24 -16.18
C GLY A 284 8.35 -7.77 -17.55
N ILE A 285 7.36 -8.67 -17.58
CA ILE A 285 6.84 -9.24 -18.83
C ILE A 285 5.55 -8.58 -19.31
N GLY A 286 4.89 -7.76 -18.48
CA GLY A 286 3.62 -7.11 -18.84
C GLY A 286 2.43 -8.08 -18.85
N ALA A 287 2.32 -8.94 -17.85
CA ALA A 287 1.17 -9.79 -17.63
C ALA A 287 0.55 -9.50 -16.25
N MET A 288 -0.76 -9.36 -16.21
CA MET A 288 -1.56 -9.36 -14.99
C MET A 288 -1.90 -10.81 -14.65
N LEU A 289 -1.70 -11.19 -13.39
CA LEU A 289 -1.87 -12.54 -12.92
C LEU A 289 -2.92 -12.59 -11.81
N ARG A 290 -3.67 -13.69 -11.76
CA ARG A 290 -4.52 -14.05 -10.62
C ARG A 290 -4.30 -15.49 -10.21
N THR A 291 -4.61 -15.82 -8.97
CA THR A 291 -4.61 -17.22 -8.51
C THR A 291 -5.92 -17.89 -8.94
N GLU A 292 -5.82 -19.05 -9.59
CA GLU A 292 -6.95 -19.92 -9.94
C GLU A 292 -6.51 -21.38 -9.84
N ASP A 293 -7.18 -22.16 -8.97
CA ASP A 293 -6.92 -23.59 -8.77
C ASP A 293 -5.45 -23.94 -8.48
N GLY A 294 -4.77 -23.12 -7.66
CA GLY A 294 -3.36 -23.29 -7.32
C GLY A 294 -2.37 -22.83 -8.40
N TYR A 295 -2.84 -22.26 -9.51
CA TYR A 295 -2.00 -21.72 -10.57
C TYR A 295 -2.01 -20.21 -10.60
N ALA A 296 -0.87 -19.61 -10.98
CA ALA A 296 -0.84 -18.23 -11.44
C ALA A 296 -1.33 -18.18 -12.90
N LYS A 297 -2.56 -17.71 -13.09
CA LYS A 297 -3.23 -17.60 -14.40
C LYS A 297 -3.08 -16.19 -14.96
N ILE A 298 -2.81 -16.08 -16.27
CA ILE A 298 -2.74 -14.79 -16.96
C ILE A 298 -4.17 -14.27 -17.13
N GLU A 299 -4.47 -13.15 -16.48
CA GLU A 299 -5.75 -12.46 -16.53
C GLU A 299 -5.81 -11.46 -17.70
N SER A 300 -4.72 -10.72 -17.90
CA SER A 300 -4.59 -9.78 -19.02
C SER A 300 -3.12 -9.55 -19.37
N LEU A 301 -2.89 -9.03 -20.58
CA LEU A 301 -1.57 -8.60 -21.06
C LEU A 301 -1.55 -7.08 -21.23
N VAL A 302 -0.51 -6.44 -20.68
CA VAL A 302 -0.35 -4.99 -20.77
C VAL A 302 0.01 -4.58 -22.21
N PRO A 303 -0.73 -3.64 -22.82
CA PRO A 303 -0.46 -3.19 -24.17
C PRO A 303 0.97 -2.69 -24.37
N GLY A 304 1.67 -3.23 -25.37
CA GLY A 304 3.06 -2.90 -25.68
C GLY A 304 4.09 -3.56 -24.74
N GLY A 305 3.66 -4.38 -23.78
CA GLY A 305 4.57 -5.15 -22.92
C GLY A 305 5.21 -6.35 -23.63
N PRO A 306 6.33 -6.88 -23.09
CA PRO A 306 7.04 -8.02 -23.70
C PRO A 306 6.17 -9.23 -23.99
N ALA A 307 5.28 -9.62 -23.07
CA ALA A 307 4.41 -10.78 -23.25
C ALA A 307 3.39 -10.58 -24.39
N GLN A 308 2.81 -9.39 -24.51
CA GLN A 308 1.88 -9.08 -25.59
C GLN A 308 2.61 -9.01 -26.94
N THR A 309 3.75 -8.32 -26.97
CA THR A 309 4.55 -8.14 -28.21
C THR A 309 5.09 -9.46 -28.73
N ASP A 310 5.50 -10.38 -27.84
CA ASP A 310 5.95 -11.71 -28.19
C ASP A 310 4.81 -12.59 -28.76
N GLY A 311 3.59 -12.44 -28.25
CA GLY A 311 2.37 -13.10 -28.72
C GLY A 311 2.24 -14.59 -28.39
N ARG A 312 3.25 -15.22 -27.80
CA ARG A 312 3.22 -16.64 -27.41
C ARG A 312 2.44 -16.89 -26.14
N LEU A 313 2.40 -15.94 -25.20
CA LEU A 313 1.53 -16.00 -24.02
C LEU A 313 0.14 -15.46 -24.37
N LYS A 314 -0.87 -16.10 -23.81
CA LYS A 314 -2.28 -15.71 -23.99
C LYS A 314 -2.98 -15.55 -22.65
N VAL A 315 -4.07 -14.76 -22.66
CA VAL A 315 -5.01 -14.70 -21.53
C VAL A 315 -5.57 -16.10 -21.26
N GLY A 316 -5.59 -16.48 -19.99
CA GLY A 316 -6.02 -17.80 -19.54
C GLY A 316 -4.88 -18.84 -19.43
N ASP A 317 -3.70 -18.60 -19.95
CA ASP A 317 -2.55 -19.49 -19.75
C ASP A 317 -2.21 -19.61 -18.26
N ARG A 318 -1.89 -20.83 -17.79
CA ARG A 318 -1.57 -21.13 -16.39
C ARG A 318 -0.08 -21.41 -16.24
N ILE A 319 0.59 -20.64 -15.41
CA ILE A 319 2.05 -20.75 -15.16
C ILE A 319 2.27 -21.88 -14.16
N THR A 320 3.11 -22.84 -14.50
CA THR A 320 3.46 -24.00 -13.65
C THR A 320 4.87 -23.91 -13.07
N ALA A 321 5.79 -23.28 -13.80
CA ALA A 321 7.16 -23.09 -13.32
C ALA A 321 7.81 -21.85 -13.95
N VAL A 322 8.80 -21.29 -13.24
CA VAL A 322 9.56 -20.11 -13.65
C VAL A 322 11.06 -20.42 -13.62
N GLY A 323 11.77 -20.13 -14.71
CA GLY A 323 13.23 -20.28 -14.82
C GLY A 323 13.93 -18.93 -15.04
N GLN A 324 15.07 -18.73 -14.39
CA GLN A 324 15.90 -17.52 -14.53
C GLN A 324 17.00 -17.77 -15.57
N GLY A 325 17.02 -16.99 -16.64
CA GLY A 325 18.01 -17.16 -17.71
C GLY A 325 18.05 -18.61 -18.21
N ASN A 326 19.20 -19.27 -18.13
CA ASN A 326 19.39 -20.68 -18.49
C ASN A 326 19.36 -21.63 -17.27
N GLY A 327 19.06 -21.14 -16.06
CA GLY A 327 18.99 -21.93 -14.83
C GLY A 327 17.84 -22.95 -14.80
N GLU A 328 17.71 -23.69 -13.73
CA GLU A 328 16.61 -24.63 -13.53
C GLU A 328 15.25 -23.94 -13.38
N PHE A 329 14.18 -24.71 -13.61
CA PHE A 329 12.82 -24.24 -13.36
C PHE A 329 12.44 -24.44 -11.90
N THR A 330 11.91 -23.40 -11.27
CA THR A 330 11.24 -23.47 -9.96
C THR A 330 9.76 -23.72 -10.19
N ASP A 331 9.21 -24.78 -9.60
CA ASP A 331 7.76 -25.03 -9.60
C ASP A 331 7.05 -23.93 -8.78
N VAL A 332 6.00 -23.35 -9.35
CA VAL A 332 5.24 -22.24 -8.73
C VAL A 332 3.76 -22.59 -8.51
N ARG A 333 3.40 -23.88 -8.65
CA ARG A 333 2.04 -24.35 -8.34
C ARG A 333 1.80 -24.27 -6.83
N ASP A 334 0.59 -23.92 -6.46
CA ASP A 334 0.17 -23.71 -5.06
C ASP A 334 1.01 -22.65 -4.29
N MET A 335 1.96 -21.98 -4.97
CA MET A 335 2.73 -20.87 -4.40
C MET A 335 1.86 -19.60 -4.34
N ARG A 336 2.01 -18.81 -3.29
CA ARG A 336 1.36 -17.49 -3.18
C ARG A 336 1.72 -16.62 -4.38
N LEU A 337 0.74 -15.86 -4.89
CA LEU A 337 0.88 -15.09 -6.12
C LEU A 337 1.99 -14.03 -6.05
N ASP A 338 2.17 -13.38 -4.91
CA ASP A 338 3.25 -12.41 -4.68
C ASP A 338 4.63 -13.05 -4.85
N LYS A 339 4.84 -14.27 -4.33
CA LYS A 339 6.09 -15.02 -4.49
C LYS A 339 6.30 -15.47 -5.95
N VAL A 340 5.23 -15.89 -6.66
CA VAL A 340 5.30 -16.19 -8.10
C VAL A 340 5.70 -14.95 -8.89
N VAL A 341 5.10 -13.84 -8.58
CA VAL A 341 5.40 -12.55 -9.20
C VAL A 341 6.85 -12.14 -8.96
N GLU A 342 7.39 -12.33 -7.76
CA GLU A 342 8.80 -12.08 -7.45
C GLU A 342 9.73 -12.92 -8.35
N GLN A 343 9.39 -14.19 -8.62
CA GLN A 343 10.14 -15.06 -9.53
C GLN A 343 10.09 -14.59 -10.98
N ILE A 344 8.91 -14.13 -11.44
CA ILE A 344 8.74 -13.66 -12.82
C ILE A 344 9.49 -12.35 -13.05
N ARG A 345 9.58 -11.54 -12.03
CA ARG A 345 10.26 -10.26 -12.02
C ARG A 345 11.77 -10.43 -12.12
N GLY A 346 12.49 -9.46 -12.66
CA GLY A 346 13.95 -9.50 -12.80
C GLY A 346 14.49 -8.16 -13.32
N LYS A 347 15.81 -7.94 -13.51
CA LYS A 347 16.41 -6.70 -14.04
C LYS A 347 16.00 -6.52 -15.51
N LYS A 348 15.82 -5.26 -15.98
CA LYS A 348 15.60 -4.94 -17.39
C LYS A 348 16.69 -5.60 -18.25
N GLY A 349 16.27 -6.18 -19.37
CA GLY A 349 17.17 -6.89 -20.29
C GLY A 349 17.51 -8.33 -19.87
N THR A 350 17.06 -8.80 -18.70
CA THR A 350 17.30 -10.20 -18.30
C THR A 350 16.20 -11.12 -18.82
N LYS A 351 16.57 -12.40 -19.06
CA LYS A 351 15.65 -13.42 -19.55
C LYS A 351 14.90 -14.11 -18.42
N VAL A 352 13.61 -14.38 -18.64
CA VAL A 352 12.77 -15.25 -17.82
C VAL A 352 12.13 -16.30 -18.72
N ARG A 353 12.08 -17.55 -18.27
CA ARG A 353 11.39 -18.64 -18.95
C ARG A 353 10.19 -19.06 -18.12
N LEU A 354 9.06 -19.15 -18.76
CA LEU A 354 7.80 -19.59 -18.14
C LEU A 354 7.40 -20.93 -18.74
N LEU A 355 7.13 -21.90 -17.89
CA LEU A 355 6.51 -23.15 -18.28
C LEU A 355 5.01 -23.02 -18.05
N VAL A 356 4.22 -23.05 -19.11
CA VAL A 356 2.79 -22.76 -19.04
C VAL A 356 1.94 -23.90 -19.59
N ILE A 357 0.73 -24.07 -19.06
CA ILE A 357 -0.36 -24.83 -19.67
C ILE A 357 -1.14 -23.84 -20.52
N PRO A 358 -1.22 -24.02 -21.86
CA PRO A 358 -1.99 -23.13 -22.71
C PRO A 358 -3.49 -23.18 -22.37
N ALA A 359 -4.16 -22.02 -22.41
CA ALA A 359 -5.59 -21.90 -22.14
C ALA A 359 -6.47 -22.70 -23.12
N ASP A 360 -6.01 -22.81 -24.36
CA ASP A 360 -6.70 -23.51 -25.46
C ASP A 360 -6.36 -25.01 -25.52
N SER A 361 -5.53 -25.55 -24.62
CA SER A 361 -5.20 -26.96 -24.61
C SER A 361 -6.25 -27.79 -23.87
N PRO A 362 -6.89 -28.76 -24.54
CA PRO A 362 -7.78 -29.71 -23.89
C PRO A 362 -7.03 -30.70 -22.97
N ASP A 363 -5.73 -30.83 -23.15
CA ASP A 363 -4.86 -31.72 -22.39
C ASP A 363 -4.06 -30.94 -21.37
N PRO A 364 -4.39 -31.04 -20.06
CA PRO A 364 -3.69 -30.32 -18.99
C PRO A 364 -2.25 -30.82 -18.76
N SER A 365 -1.82 -31.92 -19.42
CA SER A 365 -0.44 -32.37 -19.34
C SER A 365 0.50 -31.63 -20.30
N LYS A 366 -0.04 -31.02 -21.34
CA LYS A 366 0.75 -30.24 -22.29
C LYS A 366 1.37 -29.02 -21.65
N ARG A 367 2.65 -28.85 -21.87
CA ARG A 367 3.46 -27.71 -21.38
C ARG A 367 4.09 -26.99 -22.55
N LYS A 368 4.15 -25.68 -22.44
CA LYS A 368 4.84 -24.81 -23.40
C LYS A 368 5.84 -23.95 -22.65
N THR A 369 7.09 -23.94 -23.11
CA THR A 369 8.09 -23.00 -22.59
C THR A 369 8.06 -21.71 -23.39
N VAL A 370 7.94 -20.59 -22.70
CA VAL A 370 8.01 -19.25 -23.29
C VAL A 370 9.15 -18.49 -22.62
N GLU A 371 10.16 -18.13 -23.41
CA GLU A 371 11.27 -17.28 -22.98
C GLU A 371 10.96 -15.83 -23.35
N LEU A 372 11.06 -14.91 -22.37
CA LEU A 372 10.84 -13.50 -22.54
C LEU A 372 12.00 -12.70 -21.99
N VAL A 373 12.27 -11.56 -22.60
CA VAL A 373 13.20 -10.56 -22.06
C VAL A 373 12.40 -9.51 -21.29
N ARG A 374 12.78 -9.28 -20.03
CA ARG A 374 12.12 -8.28 -19.20
C ARG A 374 12.41 -6.86 -19.70
N ASP A 375 11.37 -6.05 -19.82
CA ASP A 375 11.50 -4.65 -20.22
C ASP A 375 10.63 -3.73 -19.35
N GLU A 376 10.84 -2.43 -19.50
CA GLU A 376 10.04 -1.41 -18.85
C GLU A 376 8.64 -1.34 -19.46
N ILE A 377 7.64 -1.35 -18.59
CA ILE A 377 6.22 -1.35 -18.92
C ILE A 377 5.61 -0.10 -18.31
N LYS A 378 4.99 0.74 -19.12
CA LYS A 378 4.29 1.96 -18.65
C LYS A 378 2.85 1.64 -18.33
N LEU A 379 2.40 2.03 -17.14
CA LEU A 379 1.02 1.84 -16.66
C LEU A 379 0.12 2.98 -17.16
N LYS A 380 -0.09 3.04 -18.47
CA LYS A 380 -0.83 4.12 -19.13
C LYS A 380 -2.27 4.29 -18.63
N ASP A 381 -2.89 3.22 -18.20
CA ASP A 381 -4.28 3.25 -17.69
C ASP A 381 -4.40 3.98 -16.34
N GLN A 382 -3.26 4.16 -15.64
CA GLN A 382 -3.17 4.91 -14.38
C GLN A 382 -2.68 6.35 -14.56
N GLU A 383 -2.38 6.77 -15.80
CA GLU A 383 -2.02 8.14 -16.11
C GLU A 383 -3.25 9.06 -16.12
N ALA A 384 -3.02 10.36 -15.98
CA ALA A 384 -4.04 11.37 -16.25
C ALA A 384 -4.56 11.22 -17.68
N ARG A 385 -5.88 11.28 -17.85
CA ARG A 385 -6.52 11.21 -19.17
C ARG A 385 -7.56 12.31 -19.33
N ALA A 386 -7.85 12.68 -20.56
CA ALA A 386 -8.82 13.71 -20.86
C ALA A 386 -9.83 13.24 -21.90
N ASP A 387 -11.08 13.61 -21.67
CA ASP A 387 -12.22 13.40 -22.54
C ASP A 387 -12.91 14.74 -22.84
N ILE A 388 -13.71 14.80 -23.92
CA ILE A 388 -14.55 15.95 -24.24
C ILE A 388 -16.01 15.52 -24.11
N ILE A 389 -16.74 16.24 -23.27
CA ILE A 389 -18.19 16.07 -23.12
C ILE A 389 -18.89 17.19 -23.88
N ILE A 390 -19.81 16.83 -24.75
CA ILE A 390 -20.65 17.79 -25.47
C ILE A 390 -22.02 17.84 -24.78
N LYS A 391 -22.41 19.02 -24.32
CA LYS A 391 -23.71 19.32 -23.75
C LYS A 391 -24.36 20.47 -24.52
N LYS A 392 -25.68 20.61 -24.41
CA LYS A 392 -26.38 21.78 -24.92
C LYS A 392 -26.53 22.80 -23.80
N ASN A 393 -26.29 24.10 -24.13
CA ASN A 393 -26.59 25.20 -23.22
C ASN A 393 -28.11 25.49 -23.21
N GLU A 394 -28.54 26.50 -22.44
CA GLU A 394 -29.95 26.91 -22.37
C GLU A 394 -30.51 27.35 -23.72
N ALA A 395 -29.69 27.88 -24.62
CA ALA A 395 -30.05 28.25 -25.99
C ALA A 395 -30.08 27.06 -26.96
N GLY A 396 -29.77 25.83 -26.51
CA GLY A 396 -29.73 24.62 -27.34
C GLY A 396 -28.45 24.43 -28.11
N GLU A 397 -27.46 25.32 -27.97
CA GLU A 397 -26.17 25.27 -28.67
C GLU A 397 -25.19 24.27 -28.03
N PRO A 398 -24.37 23.56 -28.80
CA PRO A 398 -23.40 22.61 -28.28
C PRO A 398 -22.26 23.33 -27.56
N VAL A 399 -22.03 22.92 -26.29
CA VAL A 399 -20.93 23.39 -25.45
C VAL A 399 -19.98 22.22 -25.20
N LYS A 400 -18.71 22.42 -25.49
CA LYS A 400 -17.65 21.43 -25.22
C LYS A 400 -17.06 21.64 -23.82
N LEU A 401 -17.08 20.62 -22.98
CA LEU A 401 -16.45 20.61 -21.69
C LEU A 401 -15.27 19.63 -21.70
N GLY A 402 -14.10 20.10 -21.26
CA GLY A 402 -12.96 19.23 -21.03
C GLY A 402 -13.14 18.49 -19.69
N TRP A 403 -12.90 17.19 -19.68
CA TRP A 403 -12.94 16.36 -18.49
C TRP A 403 -11.58 15.70 -18.30
N ILE A 404 -10.85 16.05 -17.25
CA ILE A 404 -9.59 15.40 -16.87
C ILE A 404 -9.85 14.48 -15.70
N THR A 405 -9.61 13.18 -15.89
CA THR A 405 -9.59 12.20 -14.79
C THR A 405 -8.15 12.05 -14.31
N LEU A 406 -7.92 12.32 -13.03
CA LEU A 406 -6.62 12.22 -12.38
C LEU A 406 -6.66 11.14 -11.29
N PRO A 407 -6.12 9.95 -11.52
CA PRO A 407 -6.18 8.84 -10.55
C PRO A 407 -5.31 9.04 -9.30
N SER A 408 -4.15 9.69 -9.43
CA SER A 408 -3.24 10.02 -8.32
C SER A 408 -2.32 11.19 -8.69
N PHE A 409 -1.67 11.79 -7.69
CA PHE A 409 -0.58 12.74 -7.90
C PHE A 409 0.74 11.99 -8.00
N TYR A 410 0.92 11.31 -9.13
CA TYR A 410 2.09 10.46 -9.39
C TYR A 410 3.32 11.29 -9.77
N ALA A 411 4.49 10.81 -9.35
CA ALA A 411 5.79 11.34 -9.66
C ALA A 411 6.84 10.22 -9.67
N ASP A 412 7.75 10.24 -10.65
CA ASP A 412 8.91 9.35 -10.63
C ASP A 412 9.96 9.93 -9.68
N MET A 413 10.14 9.27 -8.55
CA MET A 413 11.05 9.72 -7.49
C MET A 413 12.54 9.60 -7.88
N ASP A 414 12.88 8.67 -8.76
CA ASP A 414 14.28 8.35 -9.09
C ASP A 414 14.79 9.08 -10.33
N ARG A 415 13.94 9.30 -11.34
CA ARG A 415 14.35 9.75 -12.67
C ARG A 415 13.75 11.08 -13.09
N HIS A 416 12.79 11.63 -12.37
CA HIS A 416 12.04 12.86 -12.69
C HIS A 416 11.44 12.90 -14.11
N GLN A 417 11.23 11.73 -14.72
CA GLN A 417 10.70 11.62 -16.08
C GLN A 417 9.19 11.67 -16.10
N LYS A 418 8.54 11.08 -15.05
CA LYS A 418 7.08 11.03 -14.94
C LYS A 418 6.59 12.08 -13.94
N SER A 419 5.62 12.89 -14.36
CA SER A 419 5.05 13.96 -13.54
C SER A 419 3.60 14.18 -13.94
N THR A 420 2.72 14.18 -12.95
CA THR A 420 1.30 14.52 -13.09
C THR A 420 1.12 15.90 -13.74
N THR A 421 1.87 16.88 -13.25
CA THR A 421 1.80 18.27 -13.74
C THR A 421 2.15 18.37 -15.22
N LYS A 422 3.22 17.70 -15.66
CA LYS A 422 3.61 17.67 -17.08
C LYS A 422 2.55 17.02 -17.96
N ASP A 423 1.98 15.91 -17.51
CA ASP A 423 0.94 15.20 -18.27
C ASP A 423 -0.33 16.03 -18.37
N VAL A 424 -0.81 16.60 -17.27
CA VAL A 424 -2.00 17.46 -17.26
C VAL A 424 -1.78 18.72 -18.11
N LEU A 425 -0.59 19.32 -18.08
CA LEU A 425 -0.25 20.45 -18.96
C LEU A 425 -0.37 20.08 -20.45
N GLN A 426 0.06 18.88 -20.83
CA GLN A 426 -0.11 18.41 -22.22
C GLN A 426 -1.58 18.17 -22.57
N LEU A 427 -2.37 17.61 -21.65
CA LEU A 427 -3.80 17.42 -21.83
C LEU A 427 -4.52 18.77 -21.99
N LEU A 428 -4.20 19.77 -21.16
CA LEU A 428 -4.75 21.12 -21.25
C LEU A 428 -4.42 21.78 -22.61
N LYS A 429 -3.19 21.60 -23.11
CA LYS A 429 -2.81 22.09 -24.45
C LYS A 429 -3.65 21.47 -25.57
N ARG A 430 -4.02 20.17 -25.45
CA ARG A 430 -4.90 19.49 -26.42
C ARG A 430 -6.35 19.98 -26.28
N LEU A 431 -6.89 20.05 -25.06
CA LEU A 431 -8.24 20.53 -24.79
C LEU A 431 -8.46 21.98 -25.25
N LYS A 432 -7.45 22.85 -25.10
CA LYS A 432 -7.51 24.22 -25.63
C LYS A 432 -7.68 24.28 -27.16
N LYS A 433 -7.05 23.37 -27.91
CA LYS A 433 -7.21 23.29 -29.38
C LYS A 433 -8.64 22.89 -29.78
N GLU A 434 -9.35 22.19 -28.89
CA GLU A 434 -10.75 21.81 -29.08
C GLU A 434 -11.74 22.90 -28.70
N ASN A 435 -11.27 24.08 -28.26
CA ASN A 435 -12.08 25.21 -27.83
C ASN A 435 -13.10 24.86 -26.75
N ILE A 436 -12.63 24.23 -25.65
CA ILE A 436 -13.49 23.91 -24.53
C ILE A 436 -13.98 25.19 -23.83
N SER A 437 -15.25 25.20 -23.41
CA SER A 437 -15.88 26.31 -22.70
C SER A 437 -15.75 26.21 -21.17
N GLY A 438 -15.38 25.04 -20.65
CA GLY A 438 -15.18 24.77 -19.23
C GLY A 438 -14.34 23.52 -19.02
N LEU A 439 -13.76 23.41 -17.83
CA LEU A 439 -12.91 22.27 -17.42
C LEU A 439 -13.47 21.60 -16.17
N ILE A 440 -13.51 20.29 -16.19
CA ILE A 440 -13.82 19.45 -15.03
C ILE A 440 -12.55 18.66 -14.72
N VAL A 441 -12.07 18.72 -13.46
CA VAL A 441 -10.99 17.86 -12.95
C VAL A 441 -11.59 16.87 -11.95
N ASP A 442 -11.52 15.59 -12.26
CA ASP A 442 -12.13 14.51 -11.48
C ASP A 442 -11.09 13.85 -10.55
N LEU A 443 -11.26 14.09 -9.25
CA LEU A 443 -10.46 13.54 -8.16
C LEU A 443 -11.23 12.54 -7.29
N ARG A 444 -12.43 12.09 -7.70
CA ARG A 444 -13.32 11.30 -6.83
C ARG A 444 -12.70 9.99 -6.32
N HIS A 445 -11.73 9.42 -7.04
CA HIS A 445 -11.01 8.21 -6.67
C HIS A 445 -9.51 8.46 -6.44
N ASN A 446 -9.13 9.70 -6.15
CA ASN A 446 -7.74 10.11 -6.00
C ASN A 446 -7.36 10.22 -4.51
N GLY A 447 -6.64 9.24 -3.98
CA GLY A 447 -6.16 9.22 -2.59
C GLY A 447 -4.97 10.13 -2.30
N GLY A 448 -4.53 10.95 -3.25
CA GLY A 448 -3.37 11.84 -3.08
C GLY A 448 -2.14 11.40 -3.88
N GLY A 449 -0.96 11.63 -3.32
CA GLY A 449 0.34 11.33 -3.92
C GLY A 449 1.40 12.37 -3.53
N SER A 450 2.22 12.83 -4.50
CA SER A 450 3.29 13.79 -4.26
C SER A 450 2.77 15.17 -3.87
N LEU A 451 3.29 15.72 -2.77
CA LEU A 451 3.05 17.10 -2.35
C LEU A 451 3.55 18.10 -3.40
N GLU A 452 4.70 17.84 -3.99
CA GLU A 452 5.30 18.70 -5.01
C GLU A 452 4.42 18.76 -6.26
N GLU A 453 3.89 17.62 -6.69
CA GLU A 453 2.95 17.58 -7.81
C GLU A 453 1.63 18.30 -7.48
N ALA A 454 1.14 18.22 -6.24
CA ALA A 454 -0.04 18.99 -5.84
C ALA A 454 0.21 20.50 -5.94
N ILE A 455 1.38 20.96 -5.51
CA ILE A 455 1.78 22.37 -5.59
C ILE A 455 1.92 22.79 -7.06
N ALA A 456 2.73 22.10 -7.83
CA ALA A 456 2.99 22.43 -9.24
C ALA A 456 1.74 22.33 -10.12
N LEU A 457 0.89 21.31 -9.90
CA LEU A 457 -0.36 21.17 -10.64
C LEU A 457 -1.34 22.30 -10.32
N THR A 458 -1.42 22.73 -9.06
CA THR A 458 -2.27 23.87 -8.65
C THR A 458 -1.80 25.16 -9.34
N GLY A 459 -0.49 25.35 -9.47
CA GLY A 459 0.12 26.47 -10.18
C GLY A 459 -0.32 26.61 -11.64
N LEU A 460 -0.67 25.52 -12.33
CA LEU A 460 -1.22 25.60 -13.68
C LEU A 460 -2.52 26.44 -13.78
N PHE A 461 -3.18 26.69 -12.66
CA PHE A 461 -4.48 27.38 -12.58
C PHE A 461 -4.45 28.68 -11.77
N LEU A 462 -3.35 28.96 -11.04
CA LEU A 462 -3.16 30.15 -10.22
C LEU A 462 -1.93 30.93 -10.71
N LYS A 463 -2.03 32.26 -10.69
CA LYS A 463 -0.91 33.11 -11.15
C LYS A 463 0.22 33.20 -10.12
N SER A 464 -0.12 33.23 -8.85
CA SER A 464 0.83 33.41 -7.76
C SER A 464 0.13 33.20 -6.41
N GLY A 465 0.91 33.13 -5.35
CA GLY A 465 0.44 33.04 -3.97
C GLY A 465 0.66 31.65 -3.36
N PRO A 466 0.45 31.55 -2.04
CA PRO A 466 0.58 30.30 -1.31
C PRO A 466 -0.41 29.24 -1.81
N ILE A 467 0.01 27.98 -1.83
CA ILE A 467 -0.86 26.84 -2.17
C ILE A 467 -1.13 26.01 -0.93
N VAL A 468 -0.10 25.79 -0.12
CA VAL A 468 -0.18 25.01 1.11
C VAL A 468 0.84 25.53 2.13
N GLN A 469 0.52 25.41 3.39
CA GLN A 469 1.45 25.66 4.49
C GLN A 469 1.77 24.33 5.16
N THR A 470 3.04 24.05 5.45
CA THR A 470 3.44 22.87 6.23
C THR A 470 4.10 23.31 7.53
N LYS A 471 3.80 22.60 8.63
CA LYS A 471 4.36 22.86 9.95
C LYS A 471 5.12 21.63 10.43
N GLY A 472 6.41 21.80 10.68
CA GLY A 472 7.27 20.78 11.27
C GLY A 472 7.09 20.63 12.78
N SER A 473 7.67 19.60 13.35
CA SER A 473 7.68 19.33 14.79
C SER A 473 8.34 20.45 15.62
N ASN A 474 9.32 21.14 15.06
CA ASN A 474 9.98 22.29 15.67
C ASN A 474 9.13 23.58 15.65
N GLY A 475 7.90 23.52 15.14
CA GLY A 475 7.00 24.66 15.02
C GLY A 475 7.23 25.54 13.79
N ASN A 476 8.28 25.31 13.01
CA ASN A 476 8.54 26.07 11.80
C ASN A 476 7.46 25.85 10.75
N ILE A 477 7.00 26.96 10.17
CA ILE A 477 6.00 26.95 9.09
C ILE A 477 6.72 27.27 7.78
N VAL A 478 6.51 26.40 6.79
CA VAL A 478 6.96 26.61 5.42
C VAL A 478 5.73 26.87 4.56
N VAL A 479 5.73 28.00 3.87
CA VAL A 479 4.68 28.39 2.93
C VAL A 479 5.14 28.02 1.53
N SER A 480 4.44 27.10 0.88
CA SER A 480 4.77 26.63 -0.45
C SER A 480 3.87 27.28 -1.51
N SER A 481 4.50 27.80 -2.55
CA SER A 481 3.88 28.42 -3.73
C SER A 481 4.46 27.79 -5.00
N ASP A 482 3.74 27.86 -6.11
CA ASP A 482 4.33 27.53 -7.40
C ASP A 482 5.31 28.63 -7.81
N PRO A 483 6.56 28.30 -8.16
CA PRO A 483 7.53 29.28 -8.65
C PRO A 483 7.25 29.77 -10.09
N ASP A 484 6.47 29.02 -10.89
CA ASP A 484 6.13 29.38 -12.28
C ASP A 484 4.88 30.29 -12.33
N PRO A 485 4.99 31.56 -12.76
CA PRO A 485 3.85 32.46 -12.86
C PRO A 485 2.92 32.17 -14.06
N GLY A 486 3.21 31.13 -14.83
CA GLY A 486 2.46 30.78 -16.05
C GLY A 486 1.14 30.07 -15.75
N ILE A 487 0.01 30.64 -16.19
CA ILE A 487 -1.31 29.99 -16.09
C ILE A 487 -1.59 29.18 -17.35
N ALA A 488 -1.83 27.88 -17.20
CA ALA A 488 -2.15 26.98 -18.30
C ALA A 488 -3.62 27.08 -18.74
N TYR A 489 -4.56 27.36 -17.82
CA TYR A 489 -5.99 27.46 -18.10
C TYR A 489 -6.67 28.49 -17.20
N THR A 490 -7.42 29.45 -17.81
CA THR A 490 -8.09 30.56 -17.13
C THR A 490 -9.62 30.49 -17.18
N GLY A 491 -10.18 29.56 -17.97
CA GLY A 491 -11.64 29.41 -18.12
C GLY A 491 -12.35 28.87 -16.89
N PRO A 492 -13.69 28.75 -16.92
CA PRO A 492 -14.49 28.18 -15.82
C PRO A 492 -14.01 26.76 -15.47
N MET A 493 -14.00 26.44 -14.16
CA MET A 493 -13.45 25.17 -13.67
C MET A 493 -14.27 24.58 -12.53
N ILE A 494 -14.47 23.26 -12.58
CA ILE A 494 -15.05 22.45 -11.50
C ILE A 494 -14.03 21.40 -11.09
N VAL A 495 -13.90 21.15 -9.78
CA VAL A 495 -13.17 20.02 -9.22
C VAL A 495 -14.16 19.05 -8.60
N LEU A 496 -14.20 17.81 -9.10
CA LEU A 496 -15.04 16.77 -8.53
C LEU A 496 -14.27 16.02 -7.44
N THR A 497 -14.86 15.91 -6.27
CA THR A 497 -14.27 15.23 -5.11
C THR A 497 -15.22 14.19 -4.52
N SER A 498 -14.70 13.29 -3.70
CA SER A 498 -15.47 12.36 -2.88
C SER A 498 -14.79 12.16 -1.52
N ARG A 499 -15.41 11.39 -0.65
CA ARG A 499 -14.78 10.93 0.62
C ARG A 499 -13.49 10.12 0.43
N GLN A 500 -13.17 9.70 -0.79
CA GLN A 500 -11.91 9.03 -1.14
C GLN A 500 -10.83 10.02 -1.59
N SER A 501 -11.20 11.27 -1.90
CA SER A 501 -10.23 12.31 -2.23
C SER A 501 -9.46 12.72 -0.98
N ALA A 502 -8.14 12.45 -0.96
CA ALA A 502 -7.33 12.63 0.25
C ALA A 502 -6.01 13.35 -0.02
N SER A 503 -5.41 13.95 1.03
CA SER A 503 -4.02 14.45 1.02
C SER A 503 -3.76 15.46 -0.11
N ALA A 504 -2.90 15.13 -1.11
CA ALA A 504 -2.59 15.98 -2.27
C ALA A 504 -3.84 16.44 -3.03
N SER A 505 -4.89 15.59 -3.12
CA SER A 505 -6.19 15.98 -3.70
C SER A 505 -6.87 17.06 -2.87
N GLU A 506 -6.75 16.98 -1.55
CA GLU A 506 -7.32 17.98 -0.64
C GLU A 506 -6.55 19.32 -0.72
N ILE A 507 -5.23 19.25 -0.87
CA ILE A 507 -4.39 20.45 -1.07
C ILE A 507 -4.81 21.17 -2.36
N PHE A 508 -4.92 20.43 -3.47
CA PHE A 508 -5.33 20.97 -4.77
C PHE A 508 -6.74 21.57 -4.73
N ALA A 509 -7.72 20.82 -4.23
CA ALA A 509 -9.11 21.26 -4.16
C ALA A 509 -9.28 22.47 -3.22
N ALA A 510 -8.64 22.40 -2.04
CA ALA A 510 -8.70 23.48 -1.04
C ALA A 510 -8.09 24.78 -1.56
N ALA A 511 -6.91 24.74 -2.18
CA ALA A 511 -6.28 25.93 -2.71
C ALA A 511 -7.14 26.60 -3.79
N LEU A 512 -7.66 25.82 -4.76
CA LEU A 512 -8.53 26.35 -5.81
C LEU A 512 -9.86 26.90 -5.26
N GLN A 513 -10.41 26.30 -4.20
CA GLN A 513 -11.59 26.79 -3.49
C GLN A 513 -11.30 28.10 -2.77
N ASP A 514 -10.20 28.16 -1.98
CA ASP A 514 -9.80 29.34 -1.19
C ASP A 514 -9.56 30.57 -2.07
N TYR A 515 -9.03 30.38 -3.28
CA TYR A 515 -8.85 31.45 -4.27
C TYR A 515 -10.11 31.77 -5.10
N GLY A 516 -11.22 31.06 -4.90
CA GLY A 516 -12.41 31.19 -5.75
C GLY A 516 -12.14 30.82 -7.21
N ARG A 517 -11.08 30.03 -7.48
CA ARG A 517 -10.66 29.67 -8.84
C ARG A 517 -11.51 28.55 -9.45
N ALA A 518 -11.99 27.64 -8.62
CA ALA A 518 -12.85 26.54 -9.02
C ALA A 518 -13.99 26.32 -8.03
N VAL A 519 -15.10 25.79 -8.53
CA VAL A 519 -16.18 25.25 -7.70
C VAL A 519 -15.84 23.80 -7.36
N VAL A 520 -15.78 23.46 -6.08
CA VAL A 520 -15.60 22.08 -5.62
C VAL A 520 -16.98 21.44 -5.49
N VAL A 521 -17.17 20.27 -6.08
CA VAL A 521 -18.44 19.55 -6.13
C VAL A 521 -18.23 18.07 -5.78
N GLY A 522 -19.03 17.53 -4.88
CA GLY A 522 -18.92 16.11 -4.53
C GLY A 522 -19.65 15.71 -3.26
N ASP A 523 -19.07 14.78 -2.50
CA ASP A 523 -19.55 14.40 -1.17
C ASP A 523 -19.48 15.59 -0.22
N LYS A 524 -20.20 15.51 0.93
CA LYS A 524 -20.22 16.57 1.94
C LYS A 524 -18.80 17.04 2.33
N ASN A 525 -17.87 16.11 2.44
CA ASN A 525 -16.47 16.37 2.77
C ASN A 525 -15.58 15.36 2.03
N THR A 526 -14.33 15.76 1.76
CA THR A 526 -13.26 14.84 1.37
C THR A 526 -12.79 13.98 2.55
N PHE A 527 -11.75 13.19 2.39
CA PHE A 527 -11.28 12.21 3.39
C PHE A 527 -10.91 12.83 4.74
N GLY A 528 -10.20 13.97 4.73
CA GLY A 528 -9.75 14.63 5.96
C GLY A 528 -8.36 14.23 6.44
N LYS A 529 -7.39 14.10 5.53
CA LYS A 529 -5.97 13.89 5.86
C LYS A 529 -5.21 15.23 5.84
N GLY A 530 -4.56 15.57 6.96
CA GLY A 530 -3.80 16.81 7.14
C GLY A 530 -2.32 16.61 7.50
N THR A 531 -1.71 15.47 7.14
CA THR A 531 -0.34 15.11 7.49
C THR A 531 0.51 14.81 6.25
N VAL A 532 1.82 15.09 6.35
CA VAL A 532 2.82 14.81 5.31
C VAL A 532 3.74 13.69 5.81
N GLN A 533 3.95 12.68 4.99
CA GLN A 533 4.88 11.59 5.24
C GLN A 533 6.12 11.72 4.34
N THR A 534 7.23 11.19 4.85
CA THR A 534 8.44 10.93 4.08
C THR A 534 8.77 9.44 4.08
N ILE A 535 9.57 8.99 3.12
CA ILE A 535 10.07 7.62 3.04
C ILE A 535 11.53 7.61 3.45
N LEU A 536 11.86 6.90 4.51
CA LEU A 536 13.21 6.74 5.04
C LEU A 536 13.68 5.30 4.83
N GLU A 537 14.62 5.09 3.91
CA GLU A 537 15.23 3.77 3.68
C GLU A 537 16.02 3.34 4.91
N ILE A 538 15.67 2.22 5.52
CA ILE A 538 16.24 1.75 6.79
C ILE A 538 17.70 1.35 6.62
N GLY A 539 18.10 0.76 5.51
CA GLY A 539 19.49 0.37 5.24
C GLY A 539 20.52 1.50 5.34
N ARG A 540 20.07 2.77 5.39
CA ARG A 540 20.96 3.92 5.67
C ARG A 540 21.32 4.05 7.16
N PHE A 541 20.55 3.43 8.03
CA PHE A 541 20.65 3.54 9.49
C PHE A 541 21.20 2.26 10.13
N THR A 542 21.01 1.09 9.51
CA THR A 542 21.46 -0.21 10.01
C THR A 542 22.95 -0.47 9.73
N SER A 543 23.54 0.16 8.71
CA SER A 543 24.93 -0.09 8.31
C SER A 543 25.91 0.91 8.90
N LEU A 544 26.94 0.42 9.61
CA LEU A 544 28.09 1.20 10.09
C LEU A 544 28.87 1.90 8.96
N LEU A 545 28.82 1.38 7.74
CA LEU A 545 29.50 1.88 6.54
C LEU A 545 28.59 2.70 5.61
N GLY A 546 27.33 2.98 6.02
CA GLY A 546 26.40 3.76 5.19
C GLY A 546 26.01 3.03 3.89
N SER A 547 26.04 1.70 3.88
CA SER A 547 25.60 0.88 2.76
C SER A 547 24.11 1.11 2.51
N ARG A 548 23.76 1.52 1.30
CA ARG A 548 22.38 1.72 0.87
C ARG A 548 21.77 0.36 0.50
N SER A 549 21.37 -0.40 1.50
CA SER A 549 20.64 -1.64 1.27
C SER A 549 19.14 -1.36 1.23
N GLN A 550 18.51 -1.48 0.06
CA GLN A 550 17.04 -1.48 -0.05
C GLN A 550 16.44 -2.78 0.47
N GLU A 551 17.28 -3.75 0.84
CA GLU A 551 16.84 -5.06 1.36
C GLU A 551 16.13 -4.94 2.70
N ASP A 552 16.46 -3.90 3.49
CA ASP A 552 15.92 -3.65 4.83
C ASP A 552 14.57 -2.91 4.82
N GLY A 553 14.07 -2.57 3.63
CA GLY A 553 12.82 -1.81 3.48
C GLY A 553 12.96 -0.33 3.83
N ALA A 554 11.84 0.29 4.18
CA ALA A 554 11.77 1.72 4.52
C ALA A 554 10.69 1.99 5.57
N LEU A 555 10.82 3.09 6.28
CA LEU A 555 9.78 3.64 7.14
C LEU A 555 9.13 4.83 6.43
N LYS A 556 7.84 4.72 6.16
CA LYS A 556 6.99 5.85 5.79
C LYS A 556 6.57 6.53 7.09
N LEU A 557 7.02 7.75 7.29
CA LEU A 557 6.99 8.45 8.57
C LEU A 557 6.30 9.78 8.47
N THR A 558 5.36 10.07 9.34
CA THR A 558 4.72 11.38 9.46
C THR A 558 5.70 12.40 10.07
N ILE A 559 6.04 13.43 9.28
CA ILE A 559 7.04 14.44 9.67
C ILE A 559 6.48 15.85 9.80
N GLN A 560 5.35 16.16 9.18
CA GLN A 560 4.74 17.49 9.17
C GLN A 560 3.22 17.40 9.16
N LYS A 561 2.56 18.49 9.57
CA LYS A 561 1.13 18.75 9.29
C LYS A 561 1.03 19.79 8.19
N PHE A 562 -0.02 19.70 7.37
CA PHE A 562 -0.29 20.74 6.38
C PHE A 562 -1.60 21.48 6.66
N TYR A 563 -1.65 22.69 6.15
CA TYR A 563 -2.75 23.64 6.36
C TYR A 563 -3.10 24.31 5.03
N ARG A 564 -4.36 24.72 4.91
CA ARG A 564 -4.87 25.51 3.78
C ARG A 564 -4.20 26.88 3.74
N VAL A 565 -4.39 27.59 2.64
CA VAL A 565 -3.89 28.97 2.45
C VAL A 565 -4.32 29.90 3.58
N ALA A 566 -5.56 29.80 4.03
CA ALA A 566 -6.11 30.60 5.14
C ALA A 566 -5.76 30.06 6.55
N GLY A 567 -4.93 29.00 6.66
CA GLY A 567 -4.50 28.43 7.95
C GLY A 567 -5.40 27.32 8.52
N GLY A 568 -6.54 27.02 7.92
CA GLY A 568 -7.40 25.90 8.34
C GLY A 568 -6.77 24.55 8.04
N SER A 569 -7.03 23.53 8.88
CA SER A 569 -6.58 22.15 8.65
C SER A 569 -7.63 21.34 7.92
N THR A 570 -7.20 20.44 7.03
CA THR A 570 -8.08 19.41 6.44
C THR A 570 -8.22 18.20 7.37
N GLN A 571 -7.34 18.03 8.37
CA GLN A 571 -7.35 16.87 9.26
C GLN A 571 -8.71 16.67 9.92
N LEU A 572 -9.32 15.51 9.73
CA LEU A 572 -10.66 15.12 10.20
C LEU A 572 -11.84 15.96 9.66
N HIS A 573 -11.58 16.98 8.87
CA HIS A 573 -12.62 17.89 8.35
C HIS A 573 -12.77 17.77 6.83
N GLY A 574 -11.67 17.53 6.12
CA GLY A 574 -11.65 17.52 4.66
C GLY A 574 -11.85 18.90 4.04
N VAL A 575 -12.18 18.89 2.76
CA VAL A 575 -12.65 20.03 1.97
C VAL A 575 -14.15 19.87 1.81
N ALA A 576 -14.93 20.85 2.25
CA ALA A 576 -16.39 20.86 2.19
C ALA A 576 -16.91 21.47 0.88
#